data_975fc547c0c354860c361be567b06a69
#
_entry.id   975fc547c0c354860c361be567b06a69
#
_cell.length_a   1.000
_cell.length_b   1.000
_cell.length_c   1.000
_cell.angle_alpha   90.00
_cell.angle_beta   90.00
_cell.angle_gamma   90.00
#
_symmetry.space_group_name_H-M   'P 1'
#
loop_
_entity.id
_entity.type
_entity.pdbx_description
1 polymer ?
#
loop_
_entity_poly.entity_id
_entity_poly.type
_entity_poly.pdbx_seq_one_letter_code
_entity_poly.pdbx_strand_id
1 'polypeptide(L)'
;MSALVGVSLMWNIDNLNDEVIRLSTMEAESNWKKDQSFRQWATRHGGLYVRPNKRTPPNPYLAHLPNRDLKAADGSDLTLMNPAYMMRQMTGEFEEMYGVKGKITGQILLNPINKADPWEMESLKAFDRGIKKVVKKAEIDGAPYLRLMRPMVMKKGCVQCHGHLGFKVGDIRGGVSVSIPLAPYFAGAEDSKRGVIISHGSVWFGGLLVIGFMARRRLK
;
A
#
# COMPACT_ATOMS: atom_id res chain seq x y z
N MET A 1 -43.54 3.23 -2.72
CA MET A 1 -42.77 1.97 -2.77
C MET A 1 -41.55 2.10 -3.71
N SER A 2 -41.73 2.41 -5.00
CA SER A 2 -40.60 2.48 -5.97
C SER A 2 -39.48 3.42 -5.55
N ALA A 3 -39.78 4.63 -5.05
CA ALA A 3 -38.77 5.57 -4.57
C ALA A 3 -37.94 5.01 -3.37
N LEU A 4 -38.59 4.32 -2.45
CA LEU A 4 -37.91 3.72 -1.29
C LEU A 4 -36.97 2.59 -1.72
N VAL A 5 -37.43 1.71 -2.62
CA VAL A 5 -36.58 0.63 -3.16
C VAL A 5 -35.40 1.19 -3.95
N GLY A 6 -35.64 2.23 -4.76
CA GLY A 6 -34.57 2.90 -5.52
C GLY A 6 -33.51 3.56 -4.61
N VAL A 7 -33.94 4.30 -3.59
CA VAL A 7 -33.02 4.93 -2.62
C VAL A 7 -32.23 3.85 -1.87
N SER A 8 -32.89 2.79 -1.41
CA SER A 8 -32.24 1.66 -0.73
C SER A 8 -31.20 0.97 -1.63
N LEU A 9 -31.53 0.75 -2.91
CA LEU A 9 -30.62 0.15 -3.87
C LEU A 9 -29.37 1.02 -4.08
N MET A 10 -29.55 2.32 -4.31
CA MET A 10 -28.44 3.25 -4.48
C MET A 10 -27.52 3.27 -3.25
N TRP A 11 -28.11 3.38 -2.06
CA TRP A 11 -27.37 3.38 -0.80
C TRP A 11 -26.54 2.09 -0.60
N ASN A 12 -27.12 0.91 -0.93
CA ASN A 12 -26.40 -0.36 -0.84
C ASN A 12 -25.23 -0.43 -1.86
N ILE A 13 -25.42 0.08 -3.08
CA ILE A 13 -24.34 0.12 -4.10
C ILE A 13 -23.21 1.05 -3.66
N ASP A 14 -23.55 2.22 -3.11
CA ASP A 14 -22.55 3.16 -2.60
C ASP A 14 -21.76 2.55 -1.43
N ASN A 15 -22.45 1.89 -0.50
CA ASN A 15 -21.77 1.17 0.60
C ASN A 15 -20.80 0.09 0.10
N LEU A 16 -21.17 -0.66 -0.95
CA LEU A 16 -20.27 -1.66 -1.53
C LEU A 16 -19.02 -1.02 -2.17
N ASN A 17 -19.16 0.14 -2.80
CA ASN A 17 -18.03 0.89 -3.35
C ASN A 17 -17.11 1.42 -2.23
N ASP A 18 -17.69 1.95 -1.16
CA ASP A 18 -16.94 2.42 0.01
C ASP A 18 -16.22 1.27 0.70
N GLU A 19 -16.83 0.09 0.75
CA GLU A 19 -16.24 -1.12 1.32
C GLU A 19 -14.99 -1.56 0.55
N VAL A 20 -14.99 -1.49 -0.80
CA VAL A 20 -13.80 -1.75 -1.63
C VAL A 20 -12.63 -0.86 -1.18
N ILE A 21 -12.89 0.44 -0.98
CA ILE A 21 -11.84 1.38 -0.57
C ILE A 21 -11.41 1.13 0.87
N ARG A 22 -12.33 0.81 1.74
CA ARG A 22 -12.05 0.50 3.14
C ARG A 22 -11.16 -0.74 3.26
N LEU A 23 -11.52 -1.84 2.60
CA LEU A 23 -10.77 -3.11 2.64
C LEU A 23 -9.38 -2.95 2.02
N SER A 24 -9.29 -2.35 0.85
CA SER A 24 -7.99 -2.12 0.20
C SER A 24 -7.08 -1.16 0.99
N THR A 25 -7.68 -0.18 1.71
CA THR A 25 -6.92 0.70 2.63
C THR A 25 -6.40 -0.09 3.84
N MET A 26 -7.22 -0.98 4.41
CA MET A 26 -6.79 -1.82 5.53
C MET A 26 -5.66 -2.77 5.12
N GLU A 27 -5.73 -3.34 3.92
CA GLU A 27 -4.64 -4.17 3.39
C GLU A 27 -3.37 -3.36 3.16
N ALA A 28 -3.47 -2.16 2.56
CA ALA A 28 -2.32 -1.27 2.38
C ALA A 28 -1.66 -0.91 3.72
N GLU A 29 -2.45 -0.62 4.76
CA GLU A 29 -1.93 -0.36 6.11
C GLU A 29 -1.29 -1.59 6.74
N SER A 30 -1.86 -2.77 6.55
CA SER A 30 -1.31 -4.03 7.05
C SER A 30 0.04 -4.33 6.40
N ASN A 31 0.13 -4.22 5.08
CA ASN A 31 1.39 -4.38 4.35
C ASN A 31 2.43 -3.34 4.80
N TRP A 32 2.03 -2.08 4.91
CA TRP A 32 2.93 -1.03 5.41
C TRP A 32 3.47 -1.35 6.80
N LYS A 33 2.63 -1.78 7.74
CA LYS A 33 3.03 -2.15 9.12
C LYS A 33 3.98 -3.35 9.11
N LYS A 34 3.68 -4.38 8.33
CA LYS A 34 4.53 -5.55 8.15
C LYS A 34 5.92 -5.14 7.64
N ASP A 35 5.97 -4.34 6.59
CA ASP A 35 7.20 -3.87 5.98
C ASP A 35 8.03 -3.02 6.97
N GLN A 36 7.37 -2.14 7.74
CA GLN A 36 8.06 -1.38 8.77
C GLN A 36 8.58 -2.27 9.91
N SER A 37 7.89 -3.36 10.25
CA SER A 37 8.35 -4.32 11.25
C SER A 37 9.64 -5.02 10.81
N PHE A 38 9.69 -5.54 9.58
CA PHE A 38 10.89 -6.13 9.00
C PHE A 38 12.04 -5.14 8.91
N ARG A 39 11.77 -3.94 8.41
CA ARG A 39 12.78 -2.88 8.32
C ARG A 39 13.34 -2.51 9.69
N GLN A 40 12.49 -2.37 10.72
CA GLN A 40 12.94 -2.03 12.07
C GLN A 40 13.71 -3.19 12.70
N TRP A 41 13.28 -4.43 12.48
CA TRP A 41 14.01 -5.61 12.91
C TRP A 41 15.42 -5.62 12.33
N ALA A 42 15.57 -5.51 11.02
CA ALA A 42 16.87 -5.44 10.37
C ALA A 42 17.71 -4.23 10.86
N THR A 43 17.08 -3.07 11.10
CA THR A 43 17.78 -1.88 11.66
C THR A 43 18.34 -2.13 13.05
N ARG A 44 17.61 -2.85 13.93
CA ARG A 44 18.09 -3.17 15.30
C ARG A 44 19.29 -4.12 15.29
N HIS A 45 19.38 -4.97 14.27
CA HIS A 45 20.51 -5.90 14.07
C HIS A 45 21.67 -5.29 13.26
N GLY A 46 21.61 -4.00 12.90
CA GLY A 46 22.67 -3.33 12.14
C GLY A 46 22.64 -3.63 10.64
N GLY A 47 21.62 -4.34 10.15
CA GLY A 47 21.53 -4.88 8.80
C GLY A 47 21.77 -6.39 8.78
N LEU A 48 21.84 -6.94 7.60
CA LEU A 48 22.10 -8.37 7.37
C LEU A 48 23.35 -8.52 6.51
N TYR A 49 24.20 -9.48 6.82
CA TYR A 49 25.31 -9.84 5.93
C TYR A 49 24.92 -11.05 5.09
N VAL A 50 25.04 -10.90 3.78
CA VAL A 50 24.65 -11.92 2.79
C VAL A 50 25.81 -12.18 1.82
N ARG A 51 25.86 -13.35 1.23
CA ARG A 51 26.82 -13.65 0.14
C ARG A 51 26.46 -12.82 -1.09
N PRO A 52 27.40 -12.01 -1.63
CA PRO A 52 27.14 -11.22 -2.82
C PRO A 52 26.92 -12.13 -4.03
N ASN A 53 26.00 -11.73 -4.91
CA ASN A 53 25.74 -12.38 -6.18
C ASN A 53 25.22 -11.36 -7.20
N LYS A 54 24.87 -11.80 -8.42
CA LYS A 54 24.36 -10.89 -9.47
C LYS A 54 23.11 -10.12 -9.06
N ARG A 55 22.21 -10.73 -8.28
CA ARG A 55 20.98 -10.10 -7.78
C ARG A 55 21.25 -9.20 -6.56
N THR A 56 22.26 -9.53 -5.79
CA THR A 56 22.62 -8.85 -4.55
C THR A 56 24.10 -8.44 -4.58
N PRO A 57 24.51 -7.53 -5.47
CA PRO A 57 25.85 -6.98 -5.45
C PRO A 57 26.08 -6.11 -4.22
N PRO A 58 27.34 -5.88 -3.80
CA PRO A 58 27.67 -4.91 -2.76
C PRO A 58 27.05 -3.54 -3.06
N ASN A 59 26.38 -2.96 -2.08
CA ASN A 59 25.66 -1.70 -2.27
C ASN A 59 26.64 -0.52 -2.45
N PRO A 60 26.74 0.11 -3.65
CA PRO A 60 27.70 1.18 -3.89
C PRO A 60 27.45 2.42 -3.02
N TYR A 61 26.20 2.65 -2.60
CA TYR A 61 25.82 3.78 -1.75
C TYR A 61 26.22 3.61 -0.28
N LEU A 62 26.81 2.47 0.09
CA LEU A 62 27.37 2.18 1.41
C LEU A 62 28.89 2.05 1.39
N ALA A 63 29.56 2.42 0.29
CA ALA A 63 31.02 2.31 0.13
C ALA A 63 31.81 3.08 1.19
N HIS A 64 31.19 4.10 1.81
CA HIS A 64 31.79 4.88 2.90
C HIS A 64 31.82 4.14 4.24
N LEU A 65 31.13 2.99 4.37
CA LEU A 65 31.13 2.20 5.59
C LEU A 65 32.30 1.21 5.57
N PRO A 66 33.19 1.22 6.56
CA PRO A 66 34.38 0.37 6.61
C PRO A 66 34.04 -1.12 6.74
N ASN A 67 32.85 -1.42 7.29
CA ASN A 67 32.35 -2.79 7.48
C ASN A 67 31.25 -3.16 6.49
N ARG A 68 31.18 -2.50 5.31
CA ARG A 68 30.22 -2.88 4.26
C ARG A 68 30.45 -4.31 3.79
N ASP A 69 31.69 -4.70 3.57
CA ASP A 69 32.07 -6.01 3.10
C ASP A 69 32.96 -6.69 4.15
N LEU A 70 32.71 -7.97 4.41
CA LEU A 70 33.40 -8.79 5.41
C LEU A 70 33.78 -10.14 4.82
N LYS A 71 34.72 -10.82 5.48
CA LYS A 71 34.99 -12.24 5.26
C LYS A 71 34.34 -13.08 6.36
N ALA A 72 33.62 -14.12 5.96
CA ALA A 72 33.14 -15.14 6.92
C ALA A 72 34.28 -16.04 7.38
N ALA A 73 34.07 -16.84 8.42
CA ALA A 73 35.07 -17.76 8.97
C ALA A 73 35.53 -18.82 7.95
N ASP A 74 34.72 -19.18 6.97
CA ASP A 74 35.04 -20.09 5.86
C ASP A 74 35.73 -19.40 4.70
N GLY A 75 36.12 -18.11 4.81
CA GLY A 75 36.76 -17.30 3.78
C GLY A 75 35.80 -16.72 2.74
N SER A 76 34.50 -17.02 2.77
CA SER A 76 33.55 -16.50 1.81
C SER A 76 33.30 -14.99 2.00
N ASP A 77 33.01 -14.30 0.89
CA ASP A 77 32.65 -12.88 0.91
C ASP A 77 31.25 -12.68 1.43
N LEU A 78 31.08 -11.66 2.27
CA LEU A 78 29.81 -11.16 2.77
C LEU A 78 29.70 -9.66 2.50
N THR A 79 28.50 -9.21 2.14
CA THR A 79 28.21 -7.78 1.97
C THR A 79 26.99 -7.37 2.79
N LEU A 80 27.01 -6.12 3.27
CA LEU A 80 25.94 -5.55 4.08
C LEU A 80 24.71 -5.27 3.22
N MET A 81 23.64 -6.01 3.50
CA MET A 81 22.28 -5.71 3.04
C MET A 81 21.60 -4.81 4.07
N ASN A 82 21.60 -3.51 3.83
CA ASN A 82 20.91 -2.57 4.73
C ASN A 82 19.37 -2.73 4.62
N PRO A 83 18.61 -2.25 5.62
CA PRO A 83 17.15 -2.44 5.65
C PRO A 83 16.39 -1.93 4.42
N ALA A 84 16.87 -0.88 3.77
CA ALA A 84 16.24 -0.36 2.55
C ALA A 84 16.52 -1.27 1.34
N TYR A 85 17.71 -1.89 1.27
CA TYR A 85 18.04 -2.83 0.21
C TYR A 85 17.22 -4.13 0.35
N MET A 86 17.14 -4.66 1.58
CA MET A 86 16.31 -5.82 1.89
C MET A 86 14.86 -5.58 1.48
N MET A 87 14.26 -4.47 1.93
CA MET A 87 12.88 -4.13 1.61
C MET A 87 12.63 -4.01 0.11
N ARG A 88 13.56 -3.42 -0.63
CA ARG A 88 13.42 -3.28 -2.09
C ARG A 88 13.36 -4.64 -2.80
N GLN A 89 14.14 -5.63 -2.36
CA GLN A 89 14.06 -6.98 -2.90
C GLN A 89 12.76 -7.68 -2.51
N MET A 90 12.37 -7.59 -1.24
CA MET A 90 11.11 -8.18 -0.74
C MET A 90 9.88 -7.60 -1.43
N THR A 91 9.83 -6.28 -1.62
CA THR A 91 8.69 -5.64 -2.29
C THR A 91 8.62 -5.98 -3.77
N GLY A 92 9.76 -6.17 -4.44
CA GLY A 92 9.80 -6.65 -5.83
C GLY A 92 9.23 -8.05 -5.97
N GLU A 93 9.64 -8.99 -5.11
CA GLU A 93 9.09 -10.35 -5.10
C GLU A 93 7.58 -10.36 -4.78
N PHE A 94 7.15 -9.49 -3.87
CA PHE A 94 5.74 -9.39 -3.49
C PHE A 94 4.88 -8.78 -4.61
N GLU A 95 5.44 -7.86 -5.40
CA GLU A 95 4.81 -7.32 -6.60
C GLU A 95 4.60 -8.42 -7.66
N GLU A 96 5.62 -9.26 -7.91
CA GLU A 96 5.53 -10.38 -8.84
C GLU A 96 4.48 -11.42 -8.41
N MET A 97 4.36 -11.68 -7.11
CA MET A 97 3.43 -12.70 -6.58
C MET A 97 1.98 -12.21 -6.46
N TYR A 98 1.77 -10.96 -6.07
CA TYR A 98 0.45 -10.45 -5.64
C TYR A 98 0.06 -9.12 -6.30
N GLY A 99 0.91 -8.53 -7.12
CA GLY A 99 0.67 -7.23 -7.75
C GLY A 99 0.73 -6.04 -6.77
N VAL A 100 1.06 -6.28 -5.50
CA VAL A 100 1.19 -5.23 -4.49
C VAL A 100 2.55 -4.54 -4.64
N LYS A 101 2.53 -3.24 -4.98
CA LYS A 101 3.75 -2.46 -5.16
C LYS A 101 4.14 -1.77 -3.86
N GLY A 102 5.42 -1.87 -3.48
CA GLY A 102 6.00 -1.19 -2.33
C GLY A 102 7.19 -0.34 -2.72
N LYS A 103 7.30 0.90 -2.19
CA LYS A 103 8.42 1.78 -2.49
C LYS A 103 8.84 2.63 -1.30
N ILE A 104 10.15 2.75 -1.12
CA ILE A 104 10.77 3.71 -0.20
C ILE A 104 11.28 4.89 -1.02
N THR A 105 10.88 6.11 -0.66
CA THR A 105 11.29 7.32 -1.35
C THR A 105 11.59 8.47 -0.39
N GLY A 106 12.09 9.58 -0.90
CA GLY A 106 12.39 10.78 -0.12
C GLY A 106 12.75 11.96 -1.01
N GLN A 107 12.85 13.14 -0.41
CA GLN A 107 13.27 14.35 -1.11
C GLN A 107 14.79 14.36 -1.34
N ILE A 108 15.57 13.89 -0.36
CA ILE A 108 17.02 13.71 -0.46
C ILE A 108 17.31 12.22 -0.59
N LEU A 109 17.90 11.81 -1.70
CA LEU A 109 18.11 10.41 -2.06
C LEU A 109 19.56 9.99 -1.87
N LEU A 110 19.77 8.86 -1.19
CA LEU A 110 21.04 8.15 -1.22
C LEU A 110 21.18 7.33 -2.52
N ASN A 111 20.08 6.69 -2.95
CA ASN A 111 20.01 5.91 -4.18
C ASN A 111 18.96 6.52 -5.12
N PRO A 112 19.37 6.98 -6.34
CA PRO A 112 18.47 7.61 -7.32
C PRO A 112 17.28 6.76 -7.77
N ILE A 113 17.37 5.43 -7.70
CA ILE A 113 16.26 4.52 -8.03
C ILE A 113 15.01 4.75 -7.17
N ASN A 114 15.20 5.34 -5.99
CA ASN A 114 14.11 5.66 -5.06
C ASN A 114 13.45 7.01 -5.36
N LYS A 115 13.66 7.60 -6.55
CA LYS A 115 13.06 8.88 -6.93
C LYS A 115 11.53 8.83 -6.80
N ALA A 116 10.97 9.81 -6.10
CA ALA A 116 9.54 9.96 -5.94
C ALA A 116 8.85 10.25 -7.27
N ASP A 117 7.70 9.64 -7.50
CA ASP A 117 6.79 10.08 -8.55
C ASP A 117 6.04 11.36 -8.12
N PRO A 118 5.25 12.02 -9.02
CA PRO A 118 4.57 13.27 -8.69
C PRO A 118 3.66 13.17 -7.45
N TRP A 119 2.90 12.08 -7.29
CA TRP A 119 2.03 11.88 -6.12
C TRP A 119 2.82 11.61 -4.84
N GLU A 120 3.90 10.85 -4.93
CA GLU A 120 4.79 10.60 -3.79
C GLU A 120 5.46 11.89 -3.33
N MET A 121 5.87 12.75 -4.28
CA MET A 121 6.47 14.07 -3.97
C MET A 121 5.46 15.00 -3.28
N GLU A 122 4.21 15.04 -3.76
CA GLU A 122 3.14 15.77 -3.07
C GLU A 122 2.90 15.25 -1.65
N SER A 123 2.89 13.92 -1.49
CA SER A 123 2.74 13.27 -0.19
C SER A 123 3.88 13.61 0.76
N LEU A 124 5.13 13.63 0.29
CA LEU A 124 6.30 14.04 1.08
C LEU A 124 6.15 15.48 1.58
N LYS A 125 5.75 16.42 0.69
CA LYS A 125 5.46 17.82 1.08
C LYS A 125 4.31 17.92 2.09
N ALA A 126 3.32 17.04 2.00
CA ALA A 126 2.22 17.00 2.97
C ALA A 126 2.72 16.53 4.35
N PHE A 127 3.67 15.59 4.39
CA PHE A 127 4.28 15.14 5.64
C PHE A 127 5.06 16.26 6.33
N ASP A 128 5.76 17.12 5.60
CA ASP A 128 6.44 18.29 6.15
C ASP A 128 5.45 19.26 6.83
N ARG A 129 4.19 19.28 6.41
CA ARG A 129 3.08 20.03 7.02
C ARG A 129 2.37 19.28 8.16
N GLY A 130 2.89 18.12 8.58
CA GLY A 130 2.37 17.35 9.71
C GLY A 130 1.32 16.29 9.36
N ILE A 131 0.98 16.09 8.07
CA ILE A 131 0.10 15.01 7.64
C ILE A 131 0.80 13.67 7.91
N LYS A 132 0.09 12.69 8.47
CA LYS A 132 0.67 11.39 8.88
C LYS A 132 0.31 10.23 7.95
N LYS A 133 -0.58 10.46 6.99
CA LYS A 133 -1.03 9.46 6.03
C LYS A 133 -1.69 10.15 4.84
N VAL A 134 -1.34 9.73 3.63
CA VAL A 134 -2.02 10.11 2.38
C VAL A 134 -2.53 8.84 1.71
N VAL A 135 -3.79 8.86 1.25
CA VAL A 135 -4.43 7.76 0.51
C VAL A 135 -5.05 8.34 -0.75
N LYS A 136 -4.91 7.66 -1.88
CA LYS A 136 -5.49 8.08 -3.17
C LYS A 136 -5.76 6.86 -4.05
N LYS A 137 -6.89 6.88 -4.76
CA LYS A 137 -7.08 6.03 -5.93
C LYS A 137 -6.26 6.60 -7.08
N ALA A 138 -5.55 5.77 -7.82
CA ALA A 138 -4.76 6.17 -8.97
C ALA A 138 -4.69 5.02 -9.98
N GLU A 139 -4.38 5.35 -11.20
CA GLU A 139 -4.03 4.40 -12.23
C GLU A 139 -2.51 4.22 -12.27
N ILE A 140 -2.05 2.98 -12.31
CA ILE A 140 -0.64 2.62 -12.47
C ILE A 140 -0.57 1.58 -13.57
N ASP A 141 0.16 1.87 -14.64
CA ASP A 141 0.34 0.98 -15.80
C ASP A 141 -1.02 0.52 -16.40
N GLY A 142 -2.01 1.43 -16.46
CA GLY A 142 -3.35 1.15 -17.00
C GLY A 142 -4.28 0.36 -16.06
N ALA A 143 -3.87 0.08 -14.83
CA ALA A 143 -4.68 -0.63 -13.85
C ALA A 143 -5.05 0.24 -12.64
N PRO A 144 -6.25 0.06 -12.04
CA PRO A 144 -6.67 0.82 -10.88
C PRO A 144 -5.99 0.31 -9.61
N TYR A 145 -5.40 1.23 -8.85
CA TYR A 145 -4.75 0.98 -7.55
C TYR A 145 -5.28 1.90 -6.46
N LEU A 146 -5.30 1.39 -5.24
CA LEU A 146 -5.31 2.23 -4.05
C LEU A 146 -3.86 2.44 -3.61
N ARG A 147 -3.43 3.69 -3.52
CA ARG A 147 -2.11 4.09 -3.04
C ARG A 147 -2.21 4.66 -1.64
N LEU A 148 -1.39 4.15 -0.73
CA LEU A 148 -1.23 4.66 0.63
C LEU A 148 0.24 5.03 0.83
N MET A 149 0.50 6.20 1.42
CA MET A 149 1.84 6.61 1.81
C MET A 149 1.87 7.15 3.24
N ARG A 150 2.93 6.83 3.97
CA ARG A 150 3.17 7.34 5.34
C ARG A 150 4.62 7.80 5.49
N PRO A 151 4.87 8.79 6.37
CA PRO A 151 6.19 9.33 6.61
C PRO A 151 7.10 8.30 7.28
N MET A 152 8.37 8.40 6.96
CA MET A 152 9.43 7.63 7.55
C MET A 152 10.30 8.53 8.44
N VAL A 153 10.15 8.36 9.75
CA VAL A 153 10.86 9.17 10.76
C VAL A 153 12.21 8.53 11.09
N MET A 154 13.24 9.36 11.17
CA MET A 154 14.60 8.98 11.57
C MET A 154 14.63 8.46 13.00
N LYS A 155 15.24 7.29 13.18
CA LYS A 155 15.56 6.67 14.48
C LYS A 155 17.06 6.57 14.67
N LYS A 156 17.54 6.28 15.88
CA LYS A 156 18.99 6.16 16.19
C LYS A 156 19.72 5.24 15.19
N GLY A 157 19.17 4.06 14.89
CA GLY A 157 19.78 3.12 13.93
C GLY A 157 19.80 3.59 12.47
N CYS A 158 19.10 4.67 12.11
CA CYS A 158 19.13 5.23 10.75
C CYS A 158 20.32 6.18 10.54
N VAL A 159 20.88 6.73 11.61
CA VAL A 159 21.94 7.75 11.56
C VAL A 159 23.22 7.19 10.93
N GLN A 160 23.54 5.93 11.16
CA GLN A 160 24.72 5.27 10.59
C GLN A 160 24.82 5.45 9.07
N CYS A 161 23.68 5.34 8.35
CA CYS A 161 23.66 5.45 6.88
C CYS A 161 23.18 6.82 6.37
N HIS A 162 22.48 7.61 7.20
CA HIS A 162 21.82 8.83 6.74
C HIS A 162 22.26 10.11 7.46
N GLY A 163 23.04 10.00 8.53
CA GLY A 163 23.50 11.16 9.28
C GLY A 163 24.39 12.11 8.47
N HIS A 164 25.20 11.58 7.55
CA HIS A 164 26.05 12.38 6.66
C HIS A 164 25.24 13.21 5.64
N LEU A 165 23.95 12.93 5.46
CA LEU A 165 23.03 13.72 4.64
C LEU A 165 22.36 14.86 5.42
N GLY A 166 22.75 15.08 6.69
CA GLY A 166 22.22 16.13 7.54
C GLY A 166 20.98 15.76 8.37
N PHE A 167 20.45 14.55 8.24
CA PHE A 167 19.27 14.11 9.01
C PHE A 167 19.59 13.83 10.47
N LYS A 168 18.69 14.27 11.37
CA LYS A 168 18.70 14.02 12.80
C LYS A 168 17.60 13.06 13.22
N VAL A 169 17.74 12.47 14.41
CA VAL A 169 16.67 11.65 15.00
C VAL A 169 15.42 12.51 15.19
N GLY A 170 14.27 12.03 14.70
CA GLY A 170 13.01 12.76 14.70
C GLY A 170 12.64 13.39 13.37
N ASP A 171 13.58 13.64 12.47
CA ASP A 171 13.31 14.22 11.15
C ASP A 171 12.51 13.27 10.27
N ILE A 172 11.71 13.81 9.36
CA ILE A 172 11.08 13.05 8.30
C ILE A 172 12.12 12.80 7.21
N ARG A 173 12.61 11.56 7.13
CA ARG A 173 13.64 11.14 6.17
C ARG A 173 13.06 10.94 4.76
N GLY A 174 11.77 10.67 4.67
CA GLY A 174 11.09 10.32 3.44
C GLY A 174 9.75 9.66 3.73
N GLY A 175 9.31 8.79 2.85
CA GLY A 175 8.07 8.05 3.01
C GLY A 175 8.16 6.63 2.44
N VAL A 176 7.20 5.82 2.84
CA VAL A 176 6.98 4.49 2.28
C VAL A 176 5.58 4.45 1.69
N SER A 177 5.49 4.17 0.40
CA SER A 177 4.23 3.96 -0.31
C SER A 177 3.95 2.46 -0.48
N VAL A 178 2.67 2.11 -0.41
CA VAL A 178 2.11 0.79 -0.74
C VAL A 178 0.96 1.02 -1.70
N SER A 179 0.93 0.27 -2.80
CA SER A 179 -0.14 0.34 -3.80
C SER A 179 -0.78 -1.03 -3.94
N ILE A 180 -2.09 -1.09 -3.68
CA ILE A 180 -2.90 -2.31 -3.72
C ILE A 180 -3.70 -2.32 -5.02
N PRO A 181 -3.63 -3.39 -5.83
CA PRO A 181 -4.47 -3.51 -7.03
C PRO A 181 -5.95 -3.61 -6.64
N LEU A 182 -6.79 -2.78 -7.26
CA LEU A 182 -8.22 -2.73 -6.93
C LEU A 182 -9.06 -3.77 -7.70
N ALA A 183 -8.52 -4.36 -8.76
CA ALA A 183 -9.26 -5.31 -9.60
C ALA A 183 -9.85 -6.49 -8.81
N PRO A 184 -9.14 -7.17 -7.89
CA PRO A 184 -9.73 -8.26 -7.10
C PRO A 184 -10.89 -7.81 -6.21
N TYR A 185 -10.80 -6.58 -5.66
CA TYR A 185 -11.85 -6.02 -4.81
C TYR A 185 -13.09 -5.65 -5.61
N PHE A 186 -12.92 -5.06 -6.79
CA PHE A 186 -14.04 -4.79 -7.68
C PHE A 186 -14.72 -6.07 -8.15
N ALA A 187 -13.96 -7.13 -8.48
CA ALA A 187 -14.54 -8.41 -8.86
C ALA A 187 -15.42 -8.99 -7.73
N GLY A 188 -14.93 -9.00 -6.49
CA GLY A 188 -15.73 -9.44 -5.34
C GLY A 188 -16.97 -8.56 -5.06
N ALA A 189 -16.85 -7.25 -5.27
CA ALA A 189 -17.97 -6.33 -5.12
C ALA A 189 -19.05 -6.50 -6.21
N GLU A 190 -18.67 -6.86 -7.44
CA GLU A 190 -19.63 -7.09 -8.54
C GLU A 190 -20.60 -8.24 -8.24
N ASP A 191 -20.14 -9.33 -7.66
CA ASP A 191 -21.02 -10.43 -7.24
C ASP A 191 -22.02 -9.98 -6.17
N SER A 192 -21.55 -9.21 -5.20
CA SER A 192 -22.41 -8.61 -4.17
C SER A 192 -23.42 -7.61 -4.74
N LYS A 193 -23.01 -6.77 -5.70
CA LYS A 193 -23.92 -5.83 -6.40
C LYS A 193 -25.01 -6.57 -7.16
N ARG A 194 -24.68 -7.65 -7.88
CA ARG A 194 -25.68 -8.49 -8.55
C ARG A 194 -26.71 -9.03 -7.58
N GLY A 195 -26.27 -9.56 -6.42
CA GLY A 195 -27.17 -10.03 -5.37
C GLY A 195 -28.09 -8.93 -4.86
N VAL A 196 -27.56 -7.74 -4.61
CA VAL A 196 -28.33 -6.56 -4.16
C VAL A 196 -29.36 -6.14 -5.23
N ILE A 197 -28.97 -6.07 -6.49
CA ILE A 197 -29.89 -5.70 -7.60
C ILE A 197 -31.01 -6.72 -7.74
N ILE A 198 -30.71 -8.02 -7.72
CA ILE A 198 -31.72 -9.08 -7.84
C ILE A 198 -32.68 -9.03 -6.66
N SER A 199 -32.19 -8.88 -5.42
CA SER A 199 -33.05 -8.85 -4.24
C SER A 199 -34.00 -7.64 -4.23
N HIS A 200 -33.49 -6.44 -4.56
CA HIS A 200 -34.31 -5.23 -4.64
C HIS A 200 -35.31 -5.30 -5.79
N GLY A 201 -34.90 -5.85 -6.94
CA GLY A 201 -35.81 -6.10 -8.06
C GLY A 201 -36.93 -7.07 -7.69
N SER A 202 -36.63 -8.16 -6.98
CA SER A 202 -37.59 -9.15 -6.52
C SER A 202 -38.60 -8.55 -5.53
N VAL A 203 -38.13 -7.78 -4.56
CA VAL A 203 -38.97 -7.06 -3.57
C VAL A 203 -39.87 -6.06 -4.28
N TRP A 204 -39.32 -5.29 -5.23
CA TRP A 204 -40.10 -4.31 -5.99
C TRP A 204 -41.17 -4.96 -6.83
N PHE A 205 -40.86 -6.02 -7.59
CA PHE A 205 -41.80 -6.73 -8.44
C PHE A 205 -42.89 -7.42 -7.61
N GLY A 206 -42.51 -8.14 -6.55
CA GLY A 206 -43.45 -8.77 -5.63
C GLY A 206 -44.41 -7.77 -4.99
N GLY A 207 -43.89 -6.61 -4.56
CA GLY A 207 -44.70 -5.52 -4.04
C GLY A 207 -45.72 -4.97 -5.05
N LEU A 208 -45.33 -4.82 -6.32
CA LEU A 208 -46.26 -4.41 -7.39
C LEU A 208 -47.38 -5.43 -7.60
N LEU A 209 -47.06 -6.73 -7.58
CA LEU A 209 -48.07 -7.79 -7.72
C LEU A 209 -49.08 -7.75 -6.57
N VAL A 210 -48.62 -7.57 -5.34
CA VAL A 210 -49.51 -7.45 -4.16
C VAL A 210 -50.42 -6.23 -4.27
N ILE A 211 -49.85 -5.06 -4.61
CA ILE A 211 -50.66 -3.82 -4.78
C ILE A 211 -51.67 -4.01 -5.90
N GLY A 212 -51.28 -4.57 -7.04
CA GLY A 212 -52.20 -4.83 -8.16
C GLY A 212 -53.31 -5.79 -7.80
N PHE A 213 -53.03 -6.85 -7.05
CA PHE A 213 -54.00 -7.81 -6.56
C PHE A 213 -55.00 -7.14 -5.58
N MET A 214 -54.51 -6.36 -4.65
CA MET A 214 -55.39 -5.63 -3.69
C MET A 214 -56.26 -4.59 -4.38
N ALA A 215 -55.75 -3.86 -5.36
CA ALA A 215 -56.54 -2.90 -6.14
C ALA A 215 -57.66 -3.59 -6.92
N ARG A 216 -57.39 -4.75 -7.56
CA ARG A 216 -58.43 -5.52 -8.26
C ARG A 216 -59.53 -6.04 -7.33
N ARG A 217 -59.23 -6.42 -6.10
CA ARG A 217 -60.22 -6.87 -5.12
C ARG A 217 -61.13 -5.73 -4.60
N ARG A 218 -60.65 -4.49 -4.62
CA ARG A 218 -61.46 -3.32 -4.21
C ARG A 218 -62.39 -2.79 -5.28
N LEU A 219 -62.17 -3.19 -6.55
CA LEU A 219 -62.97 -2.79 -7.71
C LEU A 219 -64.05 -3.81 -8.07
N LYS A 220 -64.13 -4.93 -7.36
CA LYS A 220 -65.21 -5.92 -7.39
C LYS A 220 -66.06 -5.79 -6.14
#